data_990410f53601cb7b4bfdcaa2d40d8163
#
_entry.id   990410f53601cb7b4bfdcaa2d40d8163
#
_cell.length_a   1.000
_cell.length_b   1.000
_cell.length_c   1.000
_cell.angle_alpha   90.00
_cell.angle_beta   90.00
_cell.angle_gamma   90.00
#
_symmetry.space_group_name_H-M   'P 1'
#
loop_
_entity.id
_entity.type
_entity.pdbx_description
1 polymer ?
#
loop_
_entity_poly.entity_id
_entity_poly.type
_entity_poly.pdbx_seq_one_letter_code
_entity_poly.pdbx_strand_id
1 'polypeptide(L)'
;MPAPRRFPRPWKAEKIPGGYVVRDANNQAIAYVHSRATETDALQAKVLTDDEARRVAINIVRLPELLAQATLRAAPRAGRLS
;
A
#
# COMPACT_ATOMS: atom_id res chain seq x y z
N MET A 1 -12.22 21.67 14.64
CA MET A 1 -11.59 21.08 13.49
C MET A 1 -11.49 19.58 13.62
N PRO A 2 -11.91 18.85 12.63
CA PRO A 2 -11.83 17.41 12.75
C PRO A 2 -10.38 16.94 12.77
N ALA A 3 -10.17 15.82 13.41
CA ALA A 3 -8.86 15.22 13.43
C ALA A 3 -8.41 14.89 12.02
N PRO A 4 -7.12 14.85 11.76
CA PRO A 4 -6.64 14.42 10.46
C PRO A 4 -7.19 13.05 10.13
N ARG A 5 -7.43 12.84 8.85
CA ARG A 5 -7.91 11.55 8.41
C ARG A 5 -6.91 10.48 8.77
N ARG A 6 -7.40 9.40 9.28
CA ARG A 6 -6.57 8.26 9.61
C ARG A 6 -7.15 7.03 8.98
N PHE A 7 -6.26 6.13 8.64
CA PHE A 7 -6.67 4.86 8.05
C PHE A 7 -6.38 3.79 9.07
N PRO A 8 -7.41 3.38 9.85
CA PRO A 8 -7.17 2.46 10.95
C PRO A 8 -6.67 1.10 10.49
N ARG A 9 -5.79 0.54 11.28
CA ARG A 9 -5.28 -0.80 11.05
C ARG A 9 -6.29 -1.83 11.52
N PRO A 10 -6.27 -3.03 11.03
CA PRO A 10 -5.33 -3.52 10.01
C PRO A 10 -5.77 -3.17 8.60
N TRP A 11 -4.80 -3.03 7.73
CA TRP A 11 -5.07 -2.89 6.30
C TRP A 11 -5.06 -4.27 5.69
N LYS A 12 -5.75 -4.44 4.58
CA LYS A 12 -5.79 -5.72 3.88
C LYS A 12 -5.76 -5.51 2.38
N ALA A 13 -5.23 -6.50 1.68
CA ALA A 13 -5.15 -6.47 0.22
C ALA A 13 -6.17 -7.46 -0.32
N GLU A 14 -6.92 -7.03 -1.33
CA GLU A 14 -7.93 -7.87 -1.98
C GLU A 14 -7.72 -7.89 -3.48
N LYS A 15 -7.88 -9.07 -4.06
CA LYS A 15 -7.84 -9.20 -5.50
C LYS A 15 -9.13 -8.63 -6.07
N ILE A 16 -8.99 -7.81 -7.10
CA ILE A 16 -10.14 -7.24 -7.79
C ILE A 16 -9.90 -7.39 -9.30
N PRO A 17 -10.94 -7.21 -10.12
CA PRO A 17 -10.70 -7.18 -11.56
C PRO A 17 -9.71 -6.07 -11.87
N GLY A 18 -8.67 -6.42 -12.61
CA GLY A 18 -7.67 -5.44 -13.01
C GLY A 18 -6.59 -5.16 -11.99
N GLY A 19 -6.54 -5.88 -10.86
CA GLY A 19 -5.45 -5.67 -9.92
C GLY A 19 -5.77 -6.03 -8.49
N TYR A 20 -5.28 -5.20 -7.58
CA TYR A 20 -5.49 -5.35 -6.15
C TYR A 20 -5.90 -4.02 -5.56
N VAL A 21 -6.67 -4.07 -4.50
CA VAL A 21 -7.00 -2.88 -3.72
C VAL A 21 -6.57 -3.11 -2.28
N VAL A 22 -6.04 -2.07 -1.66
CA VAL A 22 -5.70 -2.11 -0.25
C VAL A 22 -6.73 -1.28 0.49
N ARG A 23 -7.34 -1.86 1.52
CA ARG A 23 -8.37 -1.20 2.31
C ARG A 23 -7.98 -1.17 3.77
N ASP A 24 -8.48 -0.18 4.48
CA ASP A 24 -8.25 -0.11 5.92
C ASP A 24 -9.30 -0.92 6.68
N ALA A 25 -9.29 -0.83 8.01
CA ALA A 25 -10.20 -1.60 8.84
C ALA A 25 -11.65 -1.20 8.64
N ASN A 26 -11.90 0.01 8.16
CA ASN A 26 -13.25 0.49 7.86
C ASN A 26 -13.63 0.26 6.41
N ASN A 27 -12.84 -0.56 5.72
CA ASN A 27 -13.11 -0.90 4.33
C ASN A 27 -12.92 0.28 3.36
N GLN A 28 -12.24 1.33 3.81
CA GLN A 28 -11.92 2.46 2.96
C GLN A 28 -10.77 2.09 2.05
N ALA A 29 -10.92 2.28 0.76
CA ALA A 29 -9.84 2.01 -0.17
C ALA A 29 -8.74 3.04 0.01
N ILE A 30 -7.51 2.54 0.14
CA ILE A 30 -6.34 3.39 0.33
C ILE A 30 -5.56 3.47 -0.97
N ALA A 31 -5.43 2.36 -1.65
CA ALA A 31 -4.60 2.30 -2.85
C ALA A 31 -5.11 1.23 -3.79
N TYR A 32 -4.91 1.46 -5.08
CA TYR A 32 -5.19 0.47 -6.11
C TYR A 32 -3.89 0.15 -6.82
N VAL A 33 -3.65 -1.13 -7.05
CA VAL A 33 -2.46 -1.58 -7.75
C VAL A 33 -2.93 -2.29 -9.01
N HIS A 34 -2.71 -1.67 -10.15
CA HIS A 34 -3.20 -2.21 -11.43
C HIS A 34 -2.29 -3.32 -11.93
N SER A 35 -2.90 -4.34 -12.52
CA SER A 35 -2.14 -5.47 -13.03
C SER A 35 -2.86 -6.14 -14.18
N ARG A 36 -2.12 -7.04 -14.84
CA ARG A 36 -2.67 -7.92 -15.85
C ARG A 36 -2.19 -9.33 -15.58
N ALA A 37 -2.95 -10.30 -16.05
CA ALA A 37 -2.67 -11.69 -15.73
C ALA A 37 -1.39 -12.20 -16.38
N THR A 38 -1.09 -11.76 -17.59
CA THR A 38 0.09 -12.24 -18.29
C THR A 38 1.14 -11.15 -18.38
N GLU A 39 2.38 -11.59 -18.51
CA GLU A 39 3.48 -10.64 -18.62
C GLU A 39 3.36 -9.79 -19.87
N THR A 40 2.94 -10.39 -20.97
CA THR A 40 2.76 -9.66 -22.21
C THR A 40 1.73 -8.56 -22.08
N ASP A 41 0.58 -8.89 -21.50
CA ASP A 41 -0.48 -7.90 -21.30
C ASP A 41 -0.04 -6.81 -20.34
N ALA A 42 0.70 -7.19 -19.31
CA ALA A 42 1.20 -6.20 -18.33
C ALA A 42 2.15 -5.23 -19.00
N LEU A 43 3.04 -5.72 -19.83
CA LEU A 43 3.97 -4.85 -20.53
C LEU A 43 3.26 -3.91 -21.48
N GLN A 44 2.27 -4.41 -22.22
CA GLN A 44 1.53 -3.57 -23.15
C GLN A 44 0.73 -2.50 -22.43
N ALA A 45 0.13 -2.84 -21.30
CA ALA A 45 -0.66 -1.89 -20.53
C ALA A 45 0.21 -1.02 -19.62
N LYS A 46 1.51 -1.31 -19.54
CA LYS A 46 2.44 -0.58 -18.67
C LYS A 46 2.03 -0.66 -17.22
N VAL A 47 1.62 -1.86 -16.81
CA VAL A 47 1.27 -2.12 -15.42
C VAL A 47 2.00 -3.37 -14.96
N LEU A 48 1.76 -3.76 -13.73
CA LEU A 48 2.40 -4.92 -13.13
C LEU A 48 1.70 -6.20 -13.55
N THR A 49 2.38 -7.34 -13.42
CA THR A 49 1.70 -8.62 -13.48
C THR A 49 0.92 -8.80 -12.19
N ASP A 50 -0.03 -9.75 -12.21
CA ASP A 50 -0.81 -10.02 -10.99
C ASP A 50 0.09 -10.40 -9.81
N ASP A 51 1.13 -11.19 -10.05
CA ASP A 51 2.02 -11.59 -8.97
C ASP A 51 2.79 -10.42 -8.40
N GLU A 52 3.28 -9.55 -9.28
CA GLU A 52 3.97 -8.35 -8.83
C GLU A 52 3.04 -7.43 -8.06
N ALA A 53 1.83 -7.25 -8.58
CA ALA A 53 0.85 -6.39 -7.91
C ALA A 53 0.48 -6.92 -6.53
N ARG A 54 0.36 -8.25 -6.40
CA ARG A 54 0.09 -8.86 -5.13
C ARG A 54 1.18 -8.56 -4.12
N ARG A 55 2.44 -8.66 -4.55
CA ARG A 55 3.57 -8.37 -3.66
C ARG A 55 3.58 -6.92 -3.23
N VAL A 56 3.33 -6.03 -4.17
CA VAL A 56 3.28 -4.60 -3.85
C VAL A 56 2.15 -4.33 -2.87
N ALA A 57 0.97 -4.88 -3.13
CA ALA A 57 -0.18 -4.66 -2.25
C ALA A 57 0.07 -5.19 -0.85
N ILE A 58 0.68 -6.35 -0.73
CA ILE A 58 1.00 -6.92 0.57
C ILE A 58 1.98 -6.03 1.33
N ASN A 59 2.92 -5.44 0.63
CA ASN A 59 3.86 -4.54 1.29
C ASN A 59 3.19 -3.24 1.71
N ILE A 60 2.22 -2.77 0.94
CA ILE A 60 1.44 -1.60 1.36
C ILE A 60 0.69 -1.92 2.65
N VAL A 61 0.14 -3.13 2.76
CA VAL A 61 -0.58 -3.55 3.96
C VAL A 61 0.30 -3.43 5.21
N ARG A 62 1.59 -3.57 5.06
CA ARG A 62 2.52 -3.50 6.18
C ARG A 62 2.95 -2.09 6.55
N LEU A 63 2.61 -1.12 5.72
CA LEU A 63 3.06 0.26 5.95
C LEU A 63 2.67 0.84 7.31
N PRO A 64 1.46 0.60 7.84
CA PRO A 64 1.13 1.20 9.13
C PRO A 64 2.14 0.86 10.21
N GLU A 65 2.55 -0.40 10.29
CA GLU A 65 3.55 -0.80 11.27
C GLU A 65 4.92 -0.26 10.94
N LEU A 66 5.29 -0.31 9.68
CA LEU A 66 6.59 0.18 9.27
C LEU A 66 6.72 1.68 9.50
N LEU A 67 5.66 2.42 9.21
CA LEU A 67 5.68 3.86 9.43
C LEU A 67 5.73 4.19 10.91
N ALA A 68 5.03 3.43 11.73
CA ALA A 68 5.08 3.65 13.17
C ALA A 68 6.49 3.40 13.70
N GLN A 69 7.13 2.34 13.24
CA GLN A 69 8.50 2.06 13.64
C GLN A 69 9.46 3.13 13.16
N ALA A 70 9.28 3.58 11.92
CA ALA A 70 10.14 4.60 11.37
C ALA A 70 10.00 5.89 12.15
N THR A 71 8.78 6.25 12.52
CA THR A 71 8.57 7.45 13.31
C THR A 71 9.27 7.36 14.66
N LEU A 72 9.13 6.22 15.33
CA LEU A 72 9.78 6.04 16.62
C LEU A 72 11.29 6.08 16.50
N ARG A 73 11.82 5.48 15.47
CA ARG A 73 13.27 5.47 15.30
C ARG A 73 13.82 6.78 14.84
N ALA A 74 13.08 7.45 13.98
CA ALA A 74 13.58 8.67 13.37
C ALA A 74 13.47 9.86 14.28
N ALA A 75 12.54 9.85 15.23
CA ALA A 75 12.31 11.02 16.06
C ALA A 75 13.59 11.55 16.70
N PRO A 76 14.43 10.71 17.31
CA PRO A 76 15.63 11.24 17.95
C PRO A 76 16.66 11.78 16.98
N ARG A 77 16.51 11.46 15.71
CA ARG A 77 17.50 11.87 14.73
C ARG A 77 16.93 12.75 13.66
N ALA A 78 15.71 13.16 13.82
CA ALA A 78 15.08 13.95 12.79
C ALA A 78 15.88 15.17 12.45
N GLY A 79 16.44 15.78 13.44
CA GLY A 79 17.17 17.02 13.23
C GLY A 79 18.45 16.85 12.45
N ARG A 80 19.00 15.67 12.38
CA ARG A 80 20.24 15.53 11.69
C ARG A 80 20.11 14.95 10.31
N LEU A 81 18.94 14.72 9.89
CA LEU A 81 18.73 14.23 8.54
C LEU A 81 18.94 15.27 7.51
N SER A 82 19.43 16.23 7.70
CA SER A 82 19.63 17.27 6.72
C SER A 82 20.26 16.79 5.45
#